data_8b559552879804849ed71cda5618bc17
#
_entry.id   8b559552879804849ed71cda5618bc17
#
_cell.length_a   1.000
_cell.length_b   1.000
_cell.length_c   1.000
_cell.angle_alpha   90.00
_cell.angle_beta   90.00
_cell.angle_gamma   90.00
#
_symmetry.space_group_name_H-M   'P 1'
#
loop_
_entity.id
_entity.type
_entity.pdbx_description
1 polymer ?
#
loop_
_entity_poly.entity_id
_entity_poly.type
_entity_poly.pdbx_seq_one_letter_code
_entity_poly.pdbx_strand_id
1 'polypeptide(L)'
;VSPQTETLRARYAAAGLTQDAVARDPFAQFRQWLEQACAADLWEPNAMVLATAAWPESAGAAAADPDQLAAAAAPSQRSVLMKGFDARGFVFFTNHGSRKARQMARNAAVSALFPWYALHRQVLVEGVVERVDAVESRDYFHSRPRDAQLGAWASRQSEALASRRDLESRMARTTARFDGAEVPLPEFWGGYRIRPHRIEFWQGRTHRLHDRILYTRDAVAAGAGDGDARAGDGDVHAGDGDAGAGDGDAHAGDGDAGAGDGVGDARAGDDGFDAAGAWKISRLYP
;
A
#
# COMPACT_ATOMS: atom_id res chain seq x y z
N VAL A 1 -5.28 4.20 -25.46
CA VAL A 1 -3.96 4.77 -25.21
C VAL A 1 -3.86 6.06 -26.01
N SER A 2 -3.42 7.16 -25.39
CA SER A 2 -3.28 8.45 -26.11
C SER A 2 -2.10 8.39 -27.09
N PRO A 3 -2.14 9.21 -28.20
CA PRO A 3 -1.01 9.29 -29.13
C PRO A 3 0.31 9.66 -28.44
N GLN A 4 0.26 10.50 -27.40
CA GLN A 4 1.43 10.86 -26.60
C GLN A 4 2.01 9.64 -25.85
N THR A 5 1.16 8.82 -25.25
CA THR A 5 1.57 7.60 -24.55
C THR A 5 2.21 6.59 -25.52
N GLU A 6 1.66 6.43 -26.74
CA GLU A 6 2.25 5.58 -27.77
C GLU A 6 3.62 6.06 -28.20
N THR A 7 3.79 7.37 -28.40
CA THR A 7 5.08 7.96 -28.76
C THR A 7 6.12 7.73 -27.67
N LEU A 8 5.77 7.96 -26.40
CA LEU A 8 6.66 7.71 -25.26
C LEU A 8 7.01 6.22 -25.14
N ARG A 9 6.03 5.34 -25.29
CA ARG A 9 6.22 3.89 -25.30
C ARG A 9 7.21 3.46 -26.39
N ALA A 10 7.06 3.94 -27.61
CA ALA A 10 7.98 3.65 -28.71
C ALA A 10 9.38 4.16 -28.40
N ARG A 11 9.51 5.37 -27.86
CA ARG A 11 10.78 5.96 -27.44
C ARG A 11 11.48 5.11 -26.37
N TYR A 12 10.77 4.70 -25.31
CA TYR A 12 11.35 3.91 -24.24
C TYR A 12 11.69 2.48 -24.68
N ALA A 13 10.85 1.88 -25.52
CA ALA A 13 11.16 0.58 -26.11
C ALA A 13 12.39 0.63 -27.02
N ALA A 14 12.60 1.72 -27.78
CA ALA A 14 13.78 1.91 -28.62
C ALA A 14 15.05 2.14 -27.80
N ALA A 15 14.97 2.98 -26.74
CA ALA A 15 16.12 3.26 -25.89
C ALA A 15 16.62 2.02 -25.13
N GLY A 16 15.70 1.09 -24.79
CA GLY A 16 16.01 -0.10 -23.99
C GLY A 16 16.33 0.23 -22.54
N LEU A 17 16.65 -0.82 -21.79
CA LEU A 17 17.10 -0.73 -20.41
C LEU A 17 18.39 -1.54 -20.25
N THR A 18 19.52 -0.85 -20.15
CA THR A 18 20.82 -1.49 -19.96
C THR A 18 21.32 -1.31 -18.53
N GLN A 19 22.17 -2.22 -18.07
CA GLN A 19 22.70 -2.16 -16.71
C GLN A 19 23.54 -0.89 -16.47
N ASP A 20 24.20 -0.38 -17.49
CA ASP A 20 25.02 0.83 -17.40
C ASP A 20 24.20 2.14 -17.46
N ALA A 21 22.95 2.05 -17.96
CA ALA A 21 22.07 3.20 -18.11
C ALA A 21 21.10 3.38 -16.93
N VAL A 22 21.01 2.40 -16.03
CA VAL A 22 20.14 2.51 -14.85
C VAL A 22 20.85 3.19 -13.68
N ALA A 23 20.10 3.88 -12.84
CA ALA A 23 20.63 4.46 -11.62
C ALA A 23 21.21 3.36 -10.71
N ARG A 24 22.26 3.67 -9.95
CA ARG A 24 22.81 2.72 -8.96
C ARG A 24 21.84 2.43 -7.81
N ASP A 25 21.08 3.44 -7.40
CA ASP A 25 20.03 3.33 -6.40
C ASP A 25 18.69 2.98 -7.07
N PRO A 26 18.00 1.88 -6.68
CA PRO A 26 16.72 1.50 -7.25
C PRO A 26 15.60 2.50 -6.96
N PHE A 27 15.68 3.28 -5.88
CA PHE A 27 14.68 4.32 -5.59
C PHE A 27 14.85 5.53 -6.52
N ALA A 28 16.08 5.88 -6.87
CA ALA A 28 16.33 6.87 -7.91
C ALA A 28 15.83 6.40 -9.28
N GLN A 29 16.06 5.12 -9.63
CA GLN A 29 15.52 4.51 -10.86
C GLN A 29 13.98 4.48 -10.84
N PHE A 30 13.36 4.14 -9.71
CA PHE A 30 11.91 4.15 -9.56
C PHE A 30 11.34 5.56 -9.72
N ARG A 31 11.96 6.58 -9.12
CA ARG A 31 11.55 7.99 -9.25
C ARG A 31 11.52 8.43 -10.71
N GLN A 32 12.59 8.16 -11.45
CA GLN A 32 12.66 8.50 -12.88
C GLN A 32 11.51 7.84 -13.67
N TRP A 33 11.21 6.58 -13.39
CA TRP A 33 10.16 5.86 -14.09
C TRP A 33 8.76 6.32 -13.69
N LEU A 34 8.55 6.65 -12.41
CA LEU A 34 7.29 7.23 -11.93
C LEU A 34 7.03 8.60 -12.55
N GLU A 35 8.04 9.48 -12.62
CA GLU A 35 7.96 10.78 -13.29
C GLU A 35 7.59 10.62 -14.77
N GLN A 36 8.17 9.65 -15.45
CA GLN A 36 7.84 9.34 -16.83
C GLN A 36 6.42 8.77 -16.99
N ALA A 37 5.94 8.00 -16.02
CA ALA A 37 4.57 7.51 -15.98
C ALA A 37 3.56 8.64 -15.75
N CYS A 38 3.87 9.59 -14.88
CA CYS A 38 3.09 10.82 -14.68
C CYS A 38 3.09 11.68 -15.95
N ALA A 39 4.25 11.90 -16.58
CA ALA A 39 4.37 12.68 -17.81
C ALA A 39 3.65 12.04 -19.01
N ALA A 40 3.43 10.72 -18.97
CA ALA A 40 2.65 9.98 -19.96
C ALA A 40 1.14 10.00 -19.69
N ASP A 41 0.71 10.75 -18.68
CA ASP A 41 -0.70 10.87 -18.25
C ASP A 41 -1.35 9.49 -17.98
N LEU A 42 -0.61 8.60 -17.31
CA LEU A 42 -1.17 7.33 -16.86
C LEU A 42 -2.15 7.58 -15.72
N TRP A 43 -3.29 6.91 -15.79
CA TRP A 43 -4.23 6.94 -14.69
C TRP A 43 -3.64 6.23 -13.46
N GLU A 44 -3.61 6.93 -12.31
CA GLU A 44 -3.08 6.43 -11.05
C GLU A 44 -1.68 5.75 -11.17
N PRO A 45 -0.64 6.47 -11.62
CA PRO A 45 0.69 5.87 -11.81
C PRO A 45 1.31 5.34 -10.50
N ASN A 46 0.80 5.77 -9.35
CA ASN A 46 1.15 5.30 -8.02
C ASN A 46 0.33 4.07 -7.55
N ALA A 47 -0.61 3.57 -8.37
CA ALA A 47 -1.31 2.34 -8.04
C ALA A 47 -0.39 1.13 -8.17
N MET A 48 -0.44 0.25 -7.17
CA MET A 48 0.29 -1.01 -7.18
C MET A 48 -0.61 -2.18 -6.81
N VAL A 49 -0.36 -3.33 -7.41
CA VAL A 49 -1.02 -4.59 -7.06
C VAL A 49 -0.24 -5.24 -5.94
N LEU A 50 -0.78 -5.20 -4.73
CA LEU A 50 -0.16 -5.80 -3.54
C LEU A 50 -0.63 -7.24 -3.37
N ALA A 51 0.32 -8.19 -3.39
CA ALA A 51 0.13 -9.59 -3.05
C ALA A 51 0.51 -9.84 -1.59
N THR A 52 -0.34 -10.58 -0.89
CA THR A 52 -0.14 -11.02 0.49
C THR A 52 -0.61 -12.46 0.64
N ALA A 53 0.03 -13.23 1.52
CA ALA A 53 -0.39 -14.58 1.86
C ALA A 53 -0.32 -14.76 3.39
N ALA A 54 -1.30 -15.47 3.96
CA ALA A 54 -1.21 -15.84 5.37
C ALA A 54 -0.24 -17.01 5.54
N TRP A 55 0.43 -17.07 6.69
CA TRP A 55 1.08 -18.30 7.12
C TRP A 55 0.09 -19.10 7.98
N PRO A 56 -0.08 -20.42 7.75
CA PRO A 56 -0.99 -21.22 8.57
C PRO A 56 -0.55 -21.26 10.04
N GLU A 57 -1.48 -21.03 10.96
CA GLU A 57 -1.19 -21.06 12.41
C GLU A 57 -0.75 -22.44 12.90
N SER A 58 -1.14 -23.50 12.20
CA SER A 58 -0.90 -24.90 12.54
C SER A 58 0.29 -25.55 11.84
N ALA A 59 1.14 -24.79 11.18
CA ALA A 59 2.33 -25.32 10.51
C ALA A 59 3.45 -25.68 11.52
N GLY A 60 3.10 -26.44 12.54
CA GLY A 60 4.05 -27.36 13.19
C GLY A 60 4.44 -28.38 12.13
N ALA A 61 5.72 -28.42 11.76
CA ALA A 61 6.29 -28.98 10.55
C ALA A 61 6.11 -30.49 10.30
N ALA A 62 5.21 -31.19 10.97
CA ALA A 62 5.21 -32.65 10.96
C ALA A 62 3.92 -33.35 10.44
N ALA A 63 2.79 -32.68 10.25
CA ALA A 63 1.55 -33.42 9.98
C ALA A 63 0.45 -32.65 9.20
N ALA A 64 0.72 -31.53 8.54
CA ALA A 64 -0.33 -30.86 7.78
C ALA A 64 -0.37 -31.42 6.35
N ASP A 65 -1.56 -31.81 5.92
CA ASP A 65 -1.89 -32.16 4.54
C ASP A 65 -1.41 -31.02 3.61
N PRO A 66 -0.59 -31.31 2.57
CA PRO A 66 -0.10 -30.29 1.63
C PRO A 66 -1.21 -29.44 1.01
N ASP A 67 -2.38 -29.99 0.74
CA ASP A 67 -3.52 -29.26 0.17
C ASP A 67 -4.12 -28.27 1.19
N GLN A 68 -4.18 -28.65 2.45
CA GLN A 68 -4.64 -27.76 3.53
C GLN A 68 -3.62 -26.62 3.77
N LEU A 69 -2.33 -26.90 3.73
CA LEU A 69 -1.27 -25.89 3.80
C LEU A 69 -1.35 -24.92 2.64
N ALA A 70 -1.49 -25.43 1.41
CA ALA A 70 -1.61 -24.61 0.22
C ALA A 70 -2.85 -23.70 0.28
N ALA A 71 -4.00 -24.23 0.73
CA ALA A 71 -5.22 -23.46 0.88
C ALA A 71 -5.08 -22.37 1.96
N ALA A 72 -4.44 -22.67 3.09
CA ALA A 72 -4.22 -21.72 4.19
C ALA A 72 -3.20 -20.64 3.82
N ALA A 73 -2.18 -20.99 3.03
CA ALA A 73 -1.16 -20.05 2.53
C ALA A 73 -1.55 -19.36 1.22
N ALA A 74 -2.79 -19.53 0.73
CA ALA A 74 -3.23 -19.01 -0.56
C ALA A 74 -2.97 -17.51 -0.70
N PRO A 75 -2.21 -17.06 -1.72
CA PRO A 75 -1.97 -15.66 -1.95
C PRO A 75 -3.25 -14.95 -2.38
N SER A 76 -3.34 -13.68 -2.06
CA SER A 76 -4.41 -12.81 -2.54
C SER A 76 -3.85 -11.46 -2.98
N GLN A 77 -4.48 -10.87 -3.99
CA GLN A 77 -4.03 -9.61 -4.58
C GLN A 77 -5.14 -8.56 -4.53
N ARG A 78 -4.76 -7.29 -4.49
CA ARG A 78 -5.64 -6.12 -4.61
C ARG A 78 -4.82 -4.89 -5.00
N SER A 79 -5.46 -3.95 -5.65
CA SER A 79 -4.85 -2.63 -5.85
C SER A 79 -4.81 -1.86 -4.54
N VAL A 80 -3.70 -1.16 -4.30
CA VAL A 80 -3.52 -0.16 -3.27
C VAL A 80 -2.73 1.01 -3.86
N LEU A 81 -2.89 2.21 -3.30
CA LEU A 81 -2.14 3.38 -3.75
C LEU A 81 -0.91 3.58 -2.87
N MET A 82 0.26 3.61 -3.49
CA MET A 82 1.47 4.10 -2.84
C MET A 82 1.29 5.58 -2.54
N LYS A 83 1.62 6.01 -1.33
CA LYS A 83 1.48 7.40 -0.85
C LYS A 83 2.81 8.09 -0.61
N GLY A 84 3.90 7.34 -0.62
CA GLY A 84 5.26 7.84 -0.52
C GLY A 84 6.27 6.72 -0.69
N PHE A 85 7.51 7.08 -0.96
CA PHE A 85 8.65 6.18 -0.93
C PHE A 85 9.93 6.96 -0.63
N ASP A 86 10.84 6.31 0.02
CA ASP A 86 12.18 6.80 0.34
C ASP A 86 13.19 5.63 0.31
N ALA A 87 14.44 5.84 0.74
CA ALA A 87 15.46 4.79 0.78
C ALA A 87 15.08 3.61 1.70
N ARG A 88 14.13 3.78 2.62
CA ARG A 88 13.61 2.73 3.50
C ARG A 88 12.58 1.85 2.80
N GLY A 89 11.82 2.36 1.83
CA GLY A 89 10.82 1.58 1.10
C GLY A 89 9.58 2.35 0.67
N PHE A 90 8.53 1.61 0.31
CA PHE A 90 7.28 2.12 -0.27
C PHE A 90 6.17 2.13 0.78
N VAL A 91 5.47 3.26 0.94
CA VAL A 91 4.44 3.46 1.97
C VAL A 91 3.04 3.42 1.36
N PHE A 92 2.13 2.72 2.03
CA PHE A 92 0.69 2.74 1.75
C PHE A 92 -0.11 2.68 3.05
N PHE A 93 -1.37 3.11 3.01
CA PHE A 93 -2.23 3.16 4.19
C PHE A 93 -3.46 2.29 4.01
N THR A 94 -3.92 1.66 5.10
CA THR A 94 -5.07 0.76 5.07
C THR A 94 -5.68 0.56 6.46
N ASN A 95 -6.87 -0.08 6.49
CA ASN A 95 -7.49 -0.56 7.73
C ASN A 95 -6.74 -1.82 8.22
N HIS A 96 -6.31 -1.82 9.48
CA HIS A 96 -5.58 -2.93 10.13
C HIS A 96 -6.45 -4.18 10.31
N GLY A 97 -7.78 -4.05 10.33
CA GLY A 97 -8.72 -5.16 10.32
C GLY A 97 -8.99 -5.75 8.93
N SER A 98 -8.43 -5.20 7.85
CA SER A 98 -8.64 -5.72 6.50
C SER A 98 -7.98 -7.09 6.27
N ARG A 99 -8.48 -7.86 5.27
CA ARG A 99 -7.89 -9.17 4.92
C ARG A 99 -6.39 -9.09 4.68
N LYS A 100 -5.92 -8.08 3.92
CA LYS A 100 -4.49 -7.90 3.66
C LYS A 100 -3.69 -7.65 4.94
N ALA A 101 -4.21 -6.80 5.83
CA ALA A 101 -3.54 -6.49 7.08
C ALA A 101 -3.45 -7.70 8.02
N ARG A 102 -4.53 -8.50 8.11
CA ARG A 102 -4.50 -9.76 8.86
C ARG A 102 -3.50 -10.77 8.29
N GLN A 103 -3.37 -10.83 6.94
CA GLN A 103 -2.36 -11.68 6.30
C GLN A 103 -0.95 -11.19 6.60
N MET A 104 -0.70 -9.88 6.47
CA MET A 104 0.61 -9.28 6.77
C MET A 104 1.01 -9.40 8.26
N ALA A 105 0.06 -9.41 9.17
CA ALA A 105 0.34 -9.66 10.59
C ALA A 105 0.85 -11.08 10.87
N ARG A 106 0.48 -12.06 10.03
CA ARG A 106 0.91 -13.47 10.13
C ARG A 106 2.13 -13.78 9.26
N ASN A 107 2.26 -13.08 8.16
CA ASN A 107 3.37 -13.23 7.21
C ASN A 107 3.70 -11.86 6.63
N ALA A 108 4.80 -11.29 7.09
CA ALA A 108 5.24 -9.97 6.67
C ALA A 108 5.77 -9.93 5.22
N ALA A 109 6.03 -11.08 4.59
CA ALA A 109 6.50 -11.14 3.21
C ALA A 109 5.39 -10.71 2.23
N VAL A 110 5.73 -9.80 1.33
CA VAL A 110 4.81 -9.25 0.34
C VAL A 110 5.50 -9.07 -1.01
N SER A 111 4.67 -9.00 -2.06
CA SER A 111 5.10 -8.57 -3.39
C SER A 111 4.16 -7.46 -3.87
N ALA A 112 4.73 -6.41 -4.46
CA ALA A 112 3.98 -5.32 -5.08
C ALA A 112 4.41 -5.13 -6.53
N LEU A 113 3.45 -4.93 -7.42
CA LEU A 113 3.67 -4.70 -8.84
C LEU A 113 3.10 -3.35 -9.24
N PHE A 114 3.92 -2.48 -9.85
CA PHE A 114 3.48 -1.28 -10.56
C PHE A 114 3.32 -1.60 -12.05
N PRO A 115 2.08 -1.77 -12.56
CA PRO A 115 1.83 -2.28 -13.91
C PRO A 115 1.63 -1.13 -14.91
N TRP A 116 2.67 -0.45 -15.31
CA TRP A 116 2.59 0.63 -16.31
C TRP A 116 2.50 0.08 -17.74
N TYR A 117 1.44 -0.68 -18.01
CA TYR A 117 1.23 -1.40 -19.26
C TYR A 117 1.27 -0.50 -20.51
N ALA A 118 0.72 0.71 -20.41
CA ALA A 118 0.73 1.64 -21.54
C ALA A 118 2.14 2.06 -21.96
N LEU A 119 3.14 1.97 -21.08
CA LEU A 119 4.55 2.19 -21.37
C LEU A 119 5.34 0.90 -21.65
N HIS A 120 4.68 -0.27 -21.62
CA HIS A 120 5.34 -1.57 -21.63
C HIS A 120 6.39 -1.71 -20.52
N ARG A 121 6.05 -1.24 -19.32
CA ARG A 121 6.91 -1.29 -18.13
C ARG A 121 6.21 -1.94 -16.97
N GLN A 122 7.02 -2.56 -16.13
CA GLN A 122 6.59 -3.06 -14.82
C GLN A 122 7.73 -2.84 -13.83
N VAL A 123 7.37 -2.53 -12.58
CA VAL A 123 8.31 -2.59 -11.46
C VAL A 123 7.76 -3.58 -10.45
N LEU A 124 8.51 -4.65 -10.20
CA LEU A 124 8.19 -5.67 -9.20
C LEU A 124 9.03 -5.42 -7.96
N VAL A 125 8.38 -5.33 -6.81
CA VAL A 125 8.99 -5.09 -5.49
C VAL A 125 8.67 -6.27 -4.61
N GLU A 126 9.70 -6.95 -4.09
CA GLU A 126 9.57 -8.02 -3.11
C GLU A 126 10.26 -7.62 -1.82
N GLY A 127 9.58 -7.78 -0.69
CA GLY A 127 10.10 -7.32 0.58
C GLY A 127 9.27 -7.78 1.77
N VAL A 128 9.55 -7.17 2.91
CA VAL A 128 8.78 -7.36 4.14
C VAL A 128 8.08 -6.06 4.51
N VAL A 129 6.89 -6.18 5.10
CA VAL A 129 6.18 -5.00 5.61
C VAL A 129 6.45 -4.78 7.09
N GLU A 130 6.49 -3.52 7.46
CA GLU A 130 6.42 -3.05 8.84
C GLU A 130 5.35 -1.97 8.95
N ARG A 131 4.84 -1.71 10.15
CA ARG A 131 3.95 -0.58 10.38
C ARG A 131 4.77 0.70 10.38
N VAL A 132 4.24 1.76 9.77
CA VAL A 132 4.80 3.10 9.98
C VAL A 132 4.39 3.61 11.37
N ASP A 133 5.12 4.57 11.90
CA ASP A 133 4.83 5.12 13.22
C ASP A 133 3.48 5.85 13.29
N ALA A 134 3.06 6.15 14.50
CA ALA A 134 1.76 6.78 14.76
C ALA A 134 1.72 8.24 14.27
N VAL A 135 2.87 8.92 14.24
CA VAL A 135 2.97 10.32 13.78
C VAL A 135 2.77 10.35 12.26
N GLU A 136 3.54 9.56 11.50
CA GLU A 136 3.40 9.44 10.04
C GLU A 136 1.97 9.03 9.65
N SER A 137 1.37 8.10 10.40
CA SER A 137 -0.03 7.67 10.17
C SER A 137 -1.03 8.79 10.42
N ARG A 138 -0.85 9.58 11.48
CA ARG A 138 -1.74 10.70 11.83
C ARG A 138 -1.63 11.82 10.82
N ASP A 139 -0.43 12.22 10.47
CA ASP A 139 -0.17 13.31 9.53
C ASP A 139 -0.78 13.01 8.17
N TYR A 140 -0.58 11.79 7.67
CA TYR A 140 -1.22 11.38 6.44
C TYR A 140 -2.74 11.28 6.57
N PHE A 141 -3.29 10.77 7.69
CA PHE A 141 -4.74 10.68 7.88
C PHE A 141 -5.40 12.05 7.80
N HIS A 142 -4.82 13.07 8.46
CA HIS A 142 -5.38 14.42 8.48
C HIS A 142 -5.15 15.20 7.17
N SER A 143 -4.16 14.83 6.36
CA SER A 143 -3.98 15.40 5.01
C SER A 143 -5.06 14.95 4.01
N ARG A 144 -5.81 13.88 4.33
CA ARG A 144 -6.87 13.35 3.47
C ARG A 144 -8.12 14.25 3.51
N PRO A 145 -8.90 14.31 2.41
CA PRO A 145 -10.21 14.94 2.43
C PRO A 145 -11.09 14.41 3.57
N ARG A 146 -11.91 15.27 4.18
CA ARG A 146 -12.77 14.91 5.32
C ARG A 146 -13.63 13.68 5.05
N ASP A 147 -14.21 13.56 3.87
CA ASP A 147 -15.05 12.41 3.50
C ASP A 147 -14.26 11.09 3.48
N ALA A 148 -12.99 11.15 3.08
CA ALA A 148 -12.10 9.99 3.14
C ALA A 148 -11.72 9.62 4.59
N GLN A 149 -11.62 10.61 5.50
CA GLN A 149 -11.42 10.38 6.92
C GLN A 149 -12.66 9.72 7.55
N LEU A 150 -13.86 10.26 7.27
CA LEU A 150 -15.14 9.68 7.72
C LEU A 150 -15.35 8.27 7.16
N GLY A 151 -15.03 8.05 5.87
CA GLY A 151 -15.10 6.74 5.23
C GLY A 151 -14.22 5.69 5.91
N ALA A 152 -13.06 6.07 6.44
CA ALA A 152 -12.20 5.16 7.20
C ALA A 152 -12.87 4.68 8.50
N TRP A 153 -13.63 5.52 9.19
CA TRP A 153 -14.41 5.18 10.36
C TRP A 153 -15.65 4.32 10.03
N ALA A 154 -16.35 4.65 8.94
CA ALA A 154 -17.58 3.96 8.56
C ALA A 154 -17.35 2.54 8.04
N SER A 155 -16.17 2.29 7.40
CA SER A 155 -15.88 1.04 6.71
C SER A 155 -15.16 0.02 7.62
N ARG A 156 -15.77 -1.16 7.77
CA ARG A 156 -15.08 -2.37 8.26
C ARG A 156 -14.52 -3.13 7.09
N GLN A 157 -13.38 -2.67 6.60
CA GLN A 157 -12.80 -3.16 5.35
C GLN A 157 -12.60 -4.68 5.35
N SER A 158 -13.09 -5.37 4.31
CA SER A 158 -13.05 -6.83 4.09
C SER A 158 -13.99 -7.66 4.97
N GLU A 159 -14.85 -7.07 5.78
CA GLU A 159 -15.94 -7.76 6.43
C GLU A 159 -17.15 -7.88 5.50
N ALA A 160 -17.99 -8.89 5.75
CA ALA A 160 -19.26 -9.02 5.04
C ALA A 160 -20.17 -7.83 5.35
N LEU A 161 -20.80 -7.29 4.32
CA LEU A 161 -21.75 -6.19 4.41
C LEU A 161 -23.12 -6.69 3.94
N ALA A 162 -24.16 -6.49 4.77
CA ALA A 162 -25.49 -6.99 4.44
C ALA A 162 -26.11 -6.25 3.25
N SER A 163 -25.89 -4.93 3.14
CA SER A 163 -26.39 -4.15 2.01
C SER A 163 -25.62 -2.84 1.81
N ARG A 164 -25.75 -2.23 0.63
CA ARG A 164 -25.24 -0.88 0.37
C ARG A 164 -25.84 0.15 1.33
N ARG A 165 -27.15 0.02 1.63
CA ARG A 165 -27.85 0.89 2.57
C ARG A 165 -27.25 0.85 3.98
N ASP A 166 -26.74 -0.31 4.43
CA ASP A 166 -26.07 -0.39 5.75
C ASP A 166 -24.78 0.42 5.76
N LEU A 167 -24.03 0.43 4.67
CA LEU A 167 -22.81 1.24 4.54
C LEU A 167 -23.17 2.74 4.57
N GLU A 168 -24.18 3.14 3.83
CA GLU A 168 -24.68 4.51 3.79
C GLU A 168 -25.17 4.97 5.16
N SER A 169 -25.91 4.12 5.87
CA SER A 169 -26.35 4.39 7.23
C SER A 169 -25.18 4.52 8.20
N ARG A 170 -24.12 3.71 8.05
CA ARG A 170 -22.89 3.84 8.83
C ARG A 170 -22.18 5.15 8.53
N MET A 171 -22.10 5.53 7.26
CA MET A 171 -21.49 6.80 6.85
C MET A 171 -22.24 7.98 7.46
N ALA A 172 -23.59 8.01 7.36
CA ALA A 172 -24.41 9.05 7.95
C ALA A 172 -24.22 9.18 9.47
N ARG A 173 -24.21 8.04 10.21
CA ARG A 173 -23.94 8.07 11.65
C ARG A 173 -22.52 8.56 11.97
N THR A 174 -21.53 8.19 11.18
CA THR A 174 -20.15 8.65 11.37
C THR A 174 -20.04 10.15 11.12
N THR A 175 -20.69 10.66 10.08
CA THR A 175 -20.77 12.10 9.78
C THR A 175 -21.39 12.86 10.92
N ALA A 176 -22.56 12.41 11.42
CA ALA A 176 -23.23 13.03 12.56
C ALA A 176 -22.38 12.98 13.84
N ARG A 177 -21.66 11.89 14.08
CA ARG A 177 -20.78 11.74 15.26
C ARG A 177 -19.67 12.78 15.30
N PHE A 178 -19.12 13.14 14.16
CA PHE A 178 -18.01 14.08 14.07
C PHE A 178 -18.41 15.45 13.49
N ASP A 179 -19.73 15.76 13.49
CA ASP A 179 -20.20 17.04 12.98
C ASP A 179 -19.58 18.20 13.76
N GLY A 180 -19.06 19.20 13.02
CA GLY A 180 -18.37 20.34 13.60
C GLY A 180 -17.05 20.04 14.35
N ALA A 181 -16.60 18.78 14.42
CA ALA A 181 -15.40 18.38 15.12
C ALA A 181 -14.32 17.82 14.16
N GLU A 182 -13.08 17.78 14.61
CA GLU A 182 -12.01 17.07 13.93
C GLU A 182 -12.29 15.56 13.94
N VAL A 183 -11.98 14.88 12.81
CA VAL A 183 -12.10 13.43 12.73
C VAL A 183 -10.79 12.80 13.23
N PRO A 184 -10.76 12.12 14.37
CA PRO A 184 -9.53 11.54 14.90
C PRO A 184 -9.06 10.36 14.08
N LEU A 185 -7.76 10.08 14.11
CA LEU A 185 -7.19 8.85 13.53
C LEU A 185 -7.80 7.62 14.23
N PRO A 186 -8.45 6.67 13.50
CA PRO A 186 -8.91 5.43 14.12
C PRO A 186 -7.72 4.53 14.50
N GLU A 187 -7.79 3.86 15.65
CA GLU A 187 -6.77 2.90 16.10
C GLU A 187 -6.57 1.72 15.12
N PHE A 188 -7.63 1.39 14.39
CA PHE A 188 -7.62 0.32 13.39
C PHE A 188 -7.19 0.78 11.99
N TRP A 189 -6.58 1.97 11.84
CA TRP A 189 -6.15 2.51 10.55
C TRP A 189 -4.74 3.08 10.65
N GLY A 190 -3.91 2.86 9.61
CA GLY A 190 -2.56 3.40 9.57
C GLY A 190 -1.78 2.88 8.38
N GLY A 191 -0.50 3.22 8.35
CA GLY A 191 0.41 2.93 7.27
C GLY A 191 1.17 1.63 7.45
N TYR A 192 1.62 1.13 6.30
CA TYR A 192 2.61 0.07 6.17
C TYR A 192 3.70 0.54 5.21
N ARG A 193 4.95 0.19 5.53
CA ARG A 193 6.11 0.35 4.67
C ARG A 193 6.56 -1.01 4.16
N ILE A 194 6.67 -1.15 2.85
CA ILE A 194 7.33 -2.31 2.22
C ILE A 194 8.82 -2.01 2.21
N ARG A 195 9.61 -2.74 2.99
CA ARG A 195 11.07 -2.69 2.97
C ARG A 195 11.56 -3.70 1.94
N PRO A 196 12.00 -3.26 0.76
CA PRO A 196 12.34 -4.19 -0.30
C PRO A 196 13.72 -4.81 -0.07
N HIS A 197 13.88 -6.06 -0.42
CA HIS A 197 15.15 -6.73 -0.61
C HIS A 197 15.41 -7.07 -2.08
N ARG A 198 14.37 -6.94 -2.93
CA ARG A 198 14.43 -7.19 -4.35
C ARG A 198 13.52 -6.21 -5.10
N ILE A 199 14.07 -5.54 -6.13
CA ILE A 199 13.31 -4.68 -7.03
C ILE A 199 13.73 -5.02 -8.46
N GLU A 200 12.76 -5.38 -9.31
CA GLU A 200 12.99 -5.68 -10.71
C GLU A 200 12.31 -4.61 -11.59
N PHE A 201 13.06 -4.06 -12.50
CA PHE A 201 12.59 -3.18 -13.57
C PHE A 201 12.50 -3.97 -14.86
N TRP A 202 11.31 -4.06 -15.42
CA TRP A 202 11.02 -4.78 -16.64
C TRP A 202 10.59 -3.79 -17.74
N GLN A 203 11.23 -3.83 -18.90
CA GLN A 203 10.91 -3.04 -20.09
C GLN A 203 10.59 -3.96 -21.25
N GLY A 204 9.39 -3.82 -21.83
CA GLY A 204 8.99 -4.57 -23.01
C GLY A 204 9.79 -4.21 -24.25
N ARG A 205 10.26 -5.24 -24.97
CA ARG A 205 11.01 -5.14 -26.24
C ARG A 205 10.34 -5.98 -27.30
N THR A 206 10.73 -5.72 -28.56
CA THR A 206 10.36 -6.56 -29.71
C THR A 206 10.85 -7.99 -29.54
N HIS A 207 10.23 -8.92 -30.26
CA HIS A 207 10.59 -10.35 -30.28
C HIS A 207 10.59 -11.03 -28.89
N ARG A 208 9.91 -10.45 -27.90
CA ARG A 208 9.87 -10.93 -26.51
C ARG A 208 11.23 -10.97 -25.80
N LEU A 209 12.26 -10.33 -26.35
CA LEU A 209 13.57 -10.18 -25.72
C LEU A 209 13.59 -8.97 -24.79
N HIS A 210 12.83 -9.07 -23.71
CA HIS A 210 12.58 -7.98 -22.77
C HIS A 210 13.83 -7.65 -21.94
N ASP A 211 14.01 -6.38 -21.60
CA ASP A 211 15.05 -5.98 -20.67
C ASP A 211 14.53 -6.16 -19.23
N ARG A 212 15.33 -6.82 -18.40
CA ARG A 212 15.04 -7.07 -16.99
C ARG A 212 16.27 -6.74 -16.16
N ILE A 213 16.17 -5.70 -15.36
CA ILE A 213 17.24 -5.28 -14.44
C ILE A 213 16.76 -5.53 -13.02
N LEU A 214 17.54 -6.30 -12.30
CA LEU A 214 17.27 -6.72 -10.93
C LEU A 214 18.24 -6.06 -9.97
N TYR A 215 17.68 -5.40 -8.94
CA TYR A 215 18.39 -4.94 -7.78
C TYR A 215 18.10 -5.89 -6.61
N THR A 216 19.15 -6.37 -5.97
CA THR A 216 19.06 -7.19 -4.76
C THR A 216 19.94 -6.62 -3.66
N ARG A 217 19.49 -6.74 -2.42
CA ARG A 217 20.30 -6.56 -1.21
C ARG A 217 20.01 -7.70 -0.25
N ASP A 218 20.91 -7.98 0.67
CA ASP A 218 20.66 -8.98 1.70
C ASP A 218 19.38 -8.61 2.46
N ALA A 219 18.51 -9.60 2.67
CA ALA A 219 17.30 -9.39 3.46
C ALA A 219 17.76 -8.97 4.88
N VAL A 220 17.46 -7.73 5.24
CA VAL A 220 17.66 -7.28 6.62
C VAL A 220 16.77 -8.17 7.48
N ALA A 221 17.37 -8.95 8.38
CA ALA A 221 16.63 -9.73 9.35
C ALA A 221 15.60 -8.80 9.99
N ALA A 222 14.33 -9.22 9.99
CA ALA A 222 13.27 -8.45 10.66
C ALA A 222 13.77 -8.20 12.08
N GLY A 223 14.09 -6.94 12.39
CA GLY A 223 14.57 -6.56 13.70
C GLY A 223 13.54 -7.06 14.71
N ALA A 224 14.00 -7.89 15.64
CA ALA A 224 13.26 -8.19 16.85
C ALA A 224 12.99 -6.83 17.51
N GLY A 225 11.79 -6.31 17.35
CA GLY A 225 11.37 -5.13 18.06
C GLY A 225 11.48 -5.42 19.55
N ASP A 226 12.29 -4.65 20.25
CA ASP A 226 12.28 -4.58 21.71
C ASP A 226 10.86 -4.20 22.17
N GLY A 227 10.05 -5.22 22.36
CA GLY A 227 8.69 -5.10 22.90
C GLY A 227 8.71 -5.36 24.39
N ASP A 228 9.29 -4.45 25.16
CA ASP A 228 9.03 -4.39 26.61
C ASP A 228 7.87 -3.41 26.84
N ALA A 229 6.64 -3.88 26.65
CA ALA A 229 5.44 -3.22 27.15
C ALA A 229 4.83 -4.09 28.21
N ARG A 230 5.20 -3.79 29.47
CA ARG A 230 4.57 -4.31 30.68
C ARG A 230 3.06 -4.11 30.61
N ALA A 231 2.35 -5.22 30.72
CA ALA A 231 0.92 -5.22 31.02
C ALA A 231 0.68 -4.58 32.38
N GLY A 232 -0.07 -3.47 32.38
CA GLY A 232 -0.66 -2.89 33.58
C GLY A 232 -2.10 -3.39 33.68
N ASP A 233 -2.39 -4.20 34.70
CA ASP A 233 -3.73 -4.55 35.13
C ASP A 233 -4.48 -3.27 35.54
N GLY A 234 -5.65 -3.05 34.99
CA GLY A 234 -6.55 -1.98 35.37
C GLY A 234 -8.00 -2.40 35.14
N ASP A 235 -8.62 -2.92 36.18
CA ASP A 235 -10.08 -3.09 36.31
C ASP A 235 -10.83 -1.81 35.99
N VAL A 236 -11.83 -1.86 35.12
CA VAL A 236 -12.87 -0.82 35.06
C VAL A 236 -14.24 -1.40 34.79
N HIS A 237 -15.10 -1.09 35.71
CA HIS A 237 -16.52 -1.33 35.84
C HIS A 237 -17.38 -1.03 34.60
N ALA A 238 -18.38 -1.89 34.44
CA ALA A 238 -19.57 -1.69 33.60
C ALA A 238 -20.46 -0.56 34.12
N GLY A 239 -20.99 0.24 33.19
CA GLY A 239 -22.04 1.22 33.44
C GLY A 239 -23.04 1.22 32.30
N ASP A 240 -24.22 0.66 32.53
CA ASP A 240 -25.40 0.68 31.68
C ASP A 240 -26.00 2.09 31.60
N GLY A 241 -26.48 2.49 30.44
CA GLY A 241 -27.20 3.75 30.24
C GLY A 241 -28.00 3.78 28.94
N ASP A 242 -29.29 3.53 29.10
CA ASP A 242 -30.37 3.45 28.12
C ASP A 242 -30.83 4.84 27.63
N ALA A 243 -31.53 4.84 26.50
CA ALA A 243 -32.58 5.76 26.01
C ALA A 243 -32.24 6.82 24.95
N GLY A 244 -33.05 6.76 23.89
CA GLY A 244 -33.74 7.90 23.33
C GLY A 244 -33.79 8.00 21.82
N ALA A 245 -34.93 7.61 21.23
CA ALA A 245 -35.29 7.76 19.82
C ALA A 245 -35.60 9.22 19.47
N GLY A 246 -35.33 9.61 18.23
CA GLY A 246 -35.79 10.87 17.64
C GLY A 246 -35.66 10.84 16.13
N ASP A 247 -36.79 10.72 15.45
CA ASP A 247 -36.94 10.79 13.99
C ASP A 247 -36.74 12.22 13.46
N GLY A 248 -36.20 12.35 12.28
CA GLY A 248 -36.13 13.62 11.55
C GLY A 248 -35.60 13.45 10.14
N ASP A 249 -36.53 13.42 9.19
CA ASP A 249 -36.29 13.46 7.73
C ASP A 249 -35.70 14.78 7.28
N ALA A 250 -34.73 14.76 6.32
CA ALA A 250 -34.67 15.74 5.22
C ALA A 250 -33.58 15.43 4.17
N HIS A 251 -34.04 15.30 3.03
CA HIS A 251 -33.64 15.56 1.61
C HIS A 251 -32.20 15.73 1.13
N ALA A 252 -32.03 15.06 0.00
CA ALA A 252 -31.01 14.94 -1.01
C ALA A 252 -30.37 16.25 -1.52
N GLY A 253 -29.12 16.12 -1.95
CA GLY A 253 -28.41 17.02 -2.84
C GLY A 253 -27.25 16.29 -3.50
N ASP A 254 -27.42 15.96 -4.79
CA ASP A 254 -26.38 15.42 -5.66
C ASP A 254 -25.29 16.48 -5.90
N GLY A 255 -24.06 16.11 -5.71
CA GLY A 255 -22.91 16.94 -6.06
C GLY A 255 -21.71 16.06 -6.39
N ASP A 256 -21.57 15.76 -7.68
CA ASP A 256 -20.38 15.15 -8.28
C ASP A 256 -19.19 16.12 -8.16
N ALA A 257 -18.16 15.74 -7.44
CA ALA A 257 -16.90 16.44 -7.43
C ALA A 257 -15.76 15.42 -7.46
N GLY A 258 -15.23 15.22 -8.66
CA GLY A 258 -13.99 14.49 -8.88
C GLY A 258 -12.84 15.16 -8.12
N ALA A 259 -12.42 14.53 -7.04
CA ALA A 259 -11.23 14.94 -6.29
C ALA A 259 -10.00 14.28 -6.93
N GLY A 260 -9.25 15.06 -7.71
CA GLY A 260 -7.89 14.71 -8.08
C GLY A 260 -7.00 14.76 -6.84
N ASP A 261 -6.61 13.60 -6.35
CA ASP A 261 -5.60 13.48 -5.30
C ASP A 261 -4.25 13.94 -5.87
N GLY A 262 -3.90 15.19 -5.59
CA GLY A 262 -2.57 15.71 -5.88
C GLY A 262 -1.51 14.85 -5.18
N VAL A 263 -0.54 14.38 -5.95
CA VAL A 263 0.67 13.76 -5.41
C VAL A 263 1.39 14.84 -4.60
N GLY A 264 1.25 14.78 -3.27
CA GLY A 264 1.93 15.70 -2.37
C GLY A 264 3.44 15.62 -2.57
N ASP A 265 4.04 16.78 -2.78
CA ASP A 265 5.47 16.96 -2.95
C ASP A 265 6.19 16.52 -1.66
N ALA A 266 6.70 15.28 -1.66
CA ALA A 266 7.49 14.76 -0.55
C ALA A 266 8.85 15.45 -0.59
N ARG A 267 9.03 16.47 0.28
CA ARG A 267 10.31 17.11 0.52
C ARG A 267 11.37 16.05 0.85
N ALA A 268 12.39 15.98 0.01
CA ALA A 268 13.59 15.24 0.27
C ALA A 268 14.30 15.84 1.49
N GLY A 269 14.13 15.22 2.64
CA GLY A 269 15.03 15.39 3.76
C GLY A 269 16.30 14.61 3.43
N ASP A 270 17.38 15.32 3.19
CA ASP A 270 18.74 14.79 3.07
C ASP A 270 19.28 14.50 4.48
N ASP A 271 18.70 13.49 5.12
CA ASP A 271 19.25 12.94 6.36
C ASP A 271 20.10 11.74 5.97
N GLY A 272 21.43 11.92 6.07
CA GLY A 272 22.44 10.92 5.78
C GLY A 272 22.24 9.65 6.59
N PHE A 273 21.33 8.80 6.13
CA PHE A 273 21.18 7.43 6.57
C PHE A 273 22.02 6.56 5.64
N ASP A 274 23.15 6.14 6.15
CA ASP A 274 23.99 5.11 5.52
C ASP A 274 23.15 3.82 5.46
N ALA A 275 22.43 3.64 4.32
CA ALA A 275 21.50 2.54 4.12
C ALA A 275 22.30 1.24 4.07
N ALA A 276 22.26 0.48 5.14
CA ALA A 276 22.88 -0.82 5.31
C ALA A 276 22.63 -1.72 4.08
N GLY A 277 23.70 -2.01 3.35
CA GLY A 277 23.74 -2.93 2.23
C GLY A 277 23.64 -2.24 0.85
N ALA A 278 24.77 -2.18 0.16
CA ALA A 278 24.81 -1.75 -1.23
C ALA A 278 23.94 -2.66 -2.10
N TRP A 279 23.13 -2.05 -2.99
CA TRP A 279 22.35 -2.80 -3.95
C TRP A 279 23.26 -3.46 -5.01
N LYS A 280 23.06 -4.76 -5.25
CA LYS A 280 23.68 -5.50 -6.34
C LYS A 280 22.74 -5.43 -7.55
N ILE A 281 23.28 -5.01 -8.70
CA ILE A 281 22.54 -4.93 -9.95
C ILE A 281 22.89 -6.12 -10.81
N SER A 282 21.89 -6.79 -11.38
CA SER A 282 22.04 -7.93 -12.28
C SER A 282 21.06 -7.80 -13.44
N ARG A 283 21.46 -8.29 -14.62
CA ARG A 283 20.57 -8.47 -15.76
C ARG A 283 20.02 -9.88 -15.76
N LEU A 284 18.72 -10.02 -15.93
CA LEU A 284 18.05 -11.33 -16.04
C LEU A 284 17.78 -11.66 -17.51
N TYR A 285 17.71 -12.97 -17.82
CA TYR A 285 17.16 -13.41 -19.09
C TYR A 285 15.69 -12.99 -19.22
N PRO A 286 15.21 -12.75 -20.48
CA PRO A 286 13.82 -12.39 -20.75
C PRO A 286 12.81 -13.39 -20.25
#